data_844029455eca7ebf6da7c6c844125f6e
#
_entry.id   844029455eca7ebf6da7c6c844125f6e
#
_cell.length_a   1.000
_cell.length_b   1.000
_cell.length_c   1.000
_cell.angle_alpha   90.00
_cell.angle_beta   90.00
_cell.angle_gamma   90.00
#
_symmetry.space_group_name_H-M   'P 1'
#
loop_
_entity.id
_entity.type
_entity.pdbx_description
1 polymer ?
#
loop_
_entity_poly.entity_id
_entity_poly.type
_entity_poly.pdbx_seq_one_letter_code
_entity_poly.pdbx_strand_id
1 'polypeptide(L)'
;MSEPKSNFPFYSWVPKPLGILVLLLMFVPPTFSGGAYLCNVSEMSGGLALWTEDVQMASFFTSIGMCLFPPFMVRFLQARRVKQTYLWGFFLLILLNGVCALATSRIVLFVSCFFIGIVRVMLMLSSTFTIAPYLTGMNTLAMFTMTEEPEPAVQYQLERKRTFLMPVLYFVILTISQLSNMLLAWFAYEYQWQDAYFVVIGMLMVAMLLVVVTMVEEDRKNYQMQWQEFFRMEWRKLPGMLLMGVVLCCLTYILVYGKTLDWWDDKGIFWASVLLLLAGGAFLMNVSHEGIMGYLPLGAFRYRNVGMSLVLFILTILFNSASNYISAFAKLSTPINNVQSASLSGWAAVGVLLGLLVSVALIARKAHFRTIFCIAFLLMAAANAYLYFQYQSMGLFENMILPTILNYSGLLILYSVVAAWGMKGLPSRYLATYVFLMIWARNAIAPVVGVSTYSNWLNHRQQYYISRLAQDVDAVHVGRAAFAATPSTQLATASLKGRVTKQATLVAMKHITGDTVILLSATAFLVLLLPYRKGETT
;
A
#
# COMPACT_ATOMS: atom_id res chain seq x y z
N MET A 1 -1.75 15.55 -46.29
CA MET A 1 -1.01 16.31 -45.27
C MET A 1 -1.13 15.55 -43.97
N SER A 2 -0.08 14.91 -43.52
CA SER A 2 -0.04 14.19 -42.24
C SER A 2 -0.10 15.23 -41.12
N GLU A 3 -1.14 15.18 -40.29
CA GLU A 3 -1.21 16.00 -39.08
C GLU A 3 0.08 15.82 -38.27
N PRO A 4 0.70 16.90 -37.79
CA PRO A 4 1.88 16.78 -36.95
C PRO A 4 1.47 16.00 -35.70
N LYS A 5 2.06 14.81 -35.48
CA LYS A 5 1.87 14.00 -34.27
C LYS A 5 2.19 14.90 -33.08
N SER A 6 1.18 15.43 -32.43
CA SER A 6 1.37 16.24 -31.22
C SER A 6 2.10 15.43 -30.16
N ASN A 7 3.29 15.85 -29.79
CA ASN A 7 4.11 15.23 -28.73
C ASN A 7 3.60 15.63 -27.33
N PHE A 8 2.33 16.03 -27.28
CA PHE A 8 1.67 16.43 -26.04
C PHE A 8 1.81 15.34 -24.94
N PRO A 9 2.19 15.68 -23.71
CA PRO A 9 2.35 17.03 -23.12
C PRO A 9 3.76 17.66 -23.23
N PHE A 10 4.64 17.13 -24.05
CA PHE A 10 6.02 17.57 -24.16
C PHE A 10 6.26 18.51 -25.33
N TYR A 11 7.33 19.30 -25.25
CA TYR A 11 7.83 20.09 -26.37
C TYR A 11 8.22 19.18 -27.56
N SER A 12 8.19 19.73 -28.76
CA SER A 12 8.50 18.99 -30.00
C SER A 12 9.90 18.41 -30.06
N TRP A 13 10.87 18.99 -29.33
CA TRP A 13 12.25 18.52 -29.25
C TRP A 13 12.42 17.26 -28.39
N VAL A 14 11.43 16.92 -27.52
CA VAL A 14 11.49 15.75 -26.64
C VAL A 14 11.05 14.52 -27.44
N PRO A 15 11.94 13.53 -27.71
CA PRO A 15 11.56 12.30 -28.38
C PRO A 15 10.65 11.44 -27.47
N LYS A 16 9.76 10.64 -28.06
CA LYS A 16 8.81 9.81 -27.32
C LYS A 16 9.44 8.94 -26.20
N PRO A 17 10.56 8.20 -26.43
CA PRO A 17 11.16 7.41 -25.36
C PRO A 17 11.61 8.26 -24.19
N LEU A 18 12.18 9.45 -24.45
CA LEU A 18 12.60 10.37 -23.40
C LEU A 18 11.38 10.92 -22.63
N GLY A 19 10.27 11.20 -23.31
CA GLY A 19 9.02 11.62 -22.67
C GLY A 19 8.47 10.55 -21.70
N ILE A 20 8.50 9.27 -22.09
CA ILE A 20 8.12 8.16 -21.20
C ILE A 20 9.06 8.07 -19.99
N LEU A 21 10.37 8.17 -20.21
CA LEU A 21 11.36 8.16 -19.14
C LEU A 21 11.15 9.30 -18.15
N VAL A 22 10.91 10.52 -18.65
CA VAL A 22 10.62 11.70 -17.82
C VAL A 22 9.35 11.48 -16.98
N LEU A 23 8.26 10.96 -17.57
CA LEU A 23 7.03 10.66 -16.83
C LEU A 23 7.25 9.58 -15.76
N LEU A 24 8.06 8.55 -16.05
CA LEU A 24 8.44 7.55 -15.05
C LEU A 24 9.28 8.18 -13.93
N LEU A 25 10.23 9.05 -14.25
CA LEU A 25 11.02 9.78 -13.25
C LEU A 25 10.14 10.72 -12.40
N MET A 26 9.11 11.35 -12.98
CA MET A 26 8.16 12.17 -12.23
C MET A 26 7.25 11.35 -11.30
N PHE A 27 7.11 10.05 -11.54
CA PHE A 27 6.36 9.14 -10.68
C PHE A 27 7.11 8.77 -9.39
N VAL A 28 8.45 8.83 -9.41
CA VAL A 28 9.31 8.42 -8.29
C VAL A 28 9.13 9.31 -7.05
N PRO A 29 9.32 10.65 -7.09
CA PRO A 29 9.30 11.50 -5.90
C PRO A 29 7.97 11.47 -5.12
N PRO A 30 6.78 11.50 -5.75
CA PRO A 30 5.53 11.31 -5.03
C PRO A 30 5.44 9.96 -4.31
N THR A 31 6.05 8.90 -4.88
CA THR A 31 6.07 7.57 -4.24
C THR A 31 6.98 7.57 -3.00
N PHE A 32 8.08 8.30 -3.03
CA PHE A 32 8.97 8.50 -1.88
C PHE A 32 8.35 9.40 -0.79
N SER A 33 7.48 10.32 -1.15
CA SER A 33 6.82 11.24 -0.21
C SER A 33 5.76 10.51 0.61
N GLY A 34 6.18 9.84 1.69
CA GLY A 34 5.32 9.05 2.57
C GLY A 34 4.78 9.80 3.79
N GLY A 35 5.36 10.95 4.13
CA GLY A 35 5.05 11.70 5.34
C GLY A 35 5.66 11.06 6.59
N ALA A 36 5.20 9.90 7.02
CA ALA A 36 5.83 9.10 8.08
C ALA A 36 6.36 7.79 7.48
N TYR A 37 7.58 7.43 7.81
CA TYR A 37 8.27 6.28 7.22
C TYR A 37 8.34 5.12 8.22
N LEU A 38 7.62 4.03 7.92
CA LEU A 38 7.60 2.83 8.79
C LEU A 38 8.97 2.13 8.90
N CYS A 39 9.87 2.34 7.94
CA CYS A 39 11.24 1.84 8.03
C CYS A 39 12.07 2.56 9.11
N ASN A 40 11.69 3.78 9.51
CA ASN A 40 12.39 4.64 10.45
C ASN A 40 11.58 4.88 11.75
N VAL A 41 10.68 3.96 12.11
CA VAL A 41 9.80 4.13 13.28
C VAL A 41 10.59 4.33 14.55
N SER A 42 11.67 3.59 14.77
CA SER A 42 12.51 3.68 15.97
C SER A 42 13.22 5.04 16.07
N GLU A 43 13.76 5.55 14.96
CA GLU A 43 14.46 6.81 14.89
C GLU A 43 13.50 7.98 15.07
N MET A 44 12.33 7.93 14.42
CA MET A 44 11.30 8.95 14.55
C MET A 44 10.67 8.98 15.94
N SER A 45 10.34 7.82 16.51
CA SER A 45 9.75 7.73 17.85
C SER A 45 10.72 8.20 18.93
N GLY A 46 12.01 7.86 18.82
CA GLY A 46 13.05 8.32 19.72
C GLY A 46 13.32 9.82 19.59
N GLY A 47 13.42 10.35 18.36
CA GLY A 47 13.71 11.75 18.10
C GLY A 47 12.56 12.71 18.46
N LEU A 48 11.31 12.26 18.34
CA LEU A 48 10.11 13.05 18.65
C LEU A 48 9.53 12.78 20.05
N ALA A 49 10.08 11.82 20.79
CA ALA A 49 9.51 11.30 22.05
C ALA A 49 8.03 10.87 21.89
N LEU A 50 7.70 10.26 20.76
CA LEU A 50 6.38 9.76 20.43
C LEU A 50 6.31 8.23 20.60
N TRP A 51 5.12 7.71 20.73
CA TRP A 51 4.90 6.26 20.68
C TRP A 51 5.10 5.72 19.25
N THR A 52 5.46 4.46 19.14
CA THR A 52 5.57 3.77 17.84
C THR A 52 4.23 3.78 17.09
N GLU A 53 3.12 3.70 17.83
CA GLU A 53 1.76 3.79 17.34
C GLU A 53 1.45 5.17 16.74
N ASP A 54 1.99 6.25 17.28
CA ASP A 54 1.81 7.59 16.71
C ASP A 54 2.46 7.70 15.32
N VAL A 55 3.66 7.12 15.14
CA VAL A 55 4.34 7.10 13.84
C VAL A 55 3.58 6.22 12.84
N GLN A 56 3.06 5.08 13.29
CA GLN A 56 2.21 4.21 12.46
C GLN A 56 0.92 4.92 12.05
N MET A 57 0.27 5.61 13.01
CA MET A 57 -0.94 6.38 12.74
C MET A 57 -0.69 7.49 11.73
N ALA A 58 0.44 8.21 11.81
CA ALA A 58 0.83 9.22 10.83
C ALA A 58 0.97 8.63 9.42
N SER A 59 1.58 7.46 9.28
CA SER A 59 1.68 6.74 8.00
C SER A 59 0.29 6.34 7.46
N PHE A 60 -0.62 5.91 8.34
CA PHE A 60 -2.00 5.60 7.94
C PHE A 60 -2.81 6.85 7.58
N PHE A 61 -2.55 8.01 8.17
CA PHE A 61 -3.16 9.28 7.73
C PHE A 61 -2.78 9.61 6.28
N THR A 62 -1.55 9.34 5.86
CA THR A 62 -1.17 9.44 4.44
C THR A 62 -2.03 8.51 3.57
N SER A 63 -2.24 7.28 4.02
CA SER A 63 -3.06 6.29 3.31
C SER A 63 -4.54 6.69 3.24
N ILE A 64 -5.08 7.25 4.31
CA ILE A 64 -6.45 7.80 4.35
C ILE A 64 -6.57 8.94 3.35
N GLY A 65 -5.64 9.91 3.36
CA GLY A 65 -5.61 11.01 2.39
C GLY A 65 -5.60 10.51 0.94
N MET A 66 -4.80 9.48 0.65
CA MET A 66 -4.77 8.85 -0.68
C MET A 66 -6.12 8.24 -1.09
N CYS A 67 -6.94 7.81 -0.16
CA CYS A 67 -8.23 7.17 -0.45
C CYS A 67 -9.36 8.15 -0.69
N LEU A 68 -9.26 9.40 -0.23
CA LEU A 68 -10.36 10.35 -0.33
C LEU A 68 -10.47 11.03 -1.70
N PHE A 69 -9.37 11.21 -2.41
CA PHE A 69 -9.34 11.95 -3.67
C PHE A 69 -9.83 11.18 -4.91
N PRO A 70 -9.61 9.87 -5.08
CA PRO A 70 -9.90 9.15 -6.33
C PRO A 70 -11.33 9.28 -6.88
N PRO A 71 -12.42 9.45 -6.11
CA PRO A 71 -13.76 9.66 -6.66
C PRO A 71 -13.92 10.93 -7.49
N PHE A 72 -13.05 11.92 -7.28
CA PHE A 72 -13.01 13.18 -8.04
C PHE A 72 -12.18 13.07 -9.32
N MET A 73 -11.43 11.99 -9.48
CA MET A 73 -10.31 11.86 -10.42
C MET A 73 -10.74 12.06 -11.87
N VAL A 74 -11.86 11.49 -12.32
CA VAL A 74 -12.28 11.53 -13.72
C VAL A 74 -12.49 12.97 -14.18
N ARG A 75 -13.25 13.76 -13.41
CA ARG A 75 -13.51 15.17 -13.75
C ARG A 75 -12.29 16.05 -13.51
N PHE A 76 -11.51 15.74 -12.48
CA PHE A 76 -10.23 16.40 -12.26
C PHE A 76 -9.31 16.26 -13.48
N LEU A 77 -9.21 15.06 -14.08
CA LEU A 77 -8.43 14.82 -15.28
C LEU A 77 -8.93 15.62 -16.49
N GLN A 78 -10.23 15.92 -16.57
CA GLN A 78 -10.82 16.76 -17.61
C GLN A 78 -10.54 18.25 -17.39
N ALA A 79 -10.52 18.69 -16.13
CA ALA A 79 -10.31 20.10 -15.76
C ALA A 79 -8.83 20.49 -15.62
N ARG A 80 -7.94 19.51 -15.42
CA ARG A 80 -6.52 19.74 -15.11
C ARG A 80 -5.74 20.33 -16.28
N ARG A 81 -4.79 21.19 -15.95
CA ARG A 81 -3.65 21.58 -16.79
C ARG A 81 -2.47 20.71 -16.40
N VAL A 82 -1.98 19.85 -17.28
CA VAL A 82 -0.97 18.82 -16.93
C VAL A 82 0.25 19.45 -16.29
N LYS A 83 0.89 20.42 -16.94
CA LYS A 83 2.08 21.11 -16.43
C LYS A 83 1.83 21.78 -15.08
N GLN A 84 0.75 22.56 -14.96
CA GLN A 84 0.43 23.27 -13.72
C GLN A 84 0.10 22.31 -12.57
N THR A 85 -0.60 21.21 -12.87
CA THR A 85 -0.91 20.18 -11.86
C THR A 85 0.36 19.58 -11.25
N TYR A 86 1.37 19.27 -12.09
CA TYR A 86 2.64 18.77 -11.59
C TYR A 86 3.40 19.83 -10.79
N LEU A 87 3.48 21.07 -11.28
CA LEU A 87 4.20 22.14 -10.58
C LEU A 87 3.60 22.43 -9.20
N TRP A 88 2.27 22.63 -9.12
CA TRP A 88 1.59 22.86 -7.85
C TRP A 88 1.64 21.64 -6.93
N GLY A 89 1.50 20.45 -7.49
CA GLY A 89 1.58 19.21 -6.71
C GLY A 89 2.97 18.99 -6.11
N PHE A 90 4.04 19.17 -6.86
CA PHE A 90 5.41 19.06 -6.34
C PHE A 90 5.72 20.16 -5.34
N PHE A 91 5.31 21.40 -5.60
CA PHE A 91 5.48 22.51 -4.66
C PHE A 91 4.79 22.23 -3.32
N LEU A 92 3.54 21.77 -3.33
CA LEU A 92 2.82 21.40 -2.12
C LEU A 92 3.50 20.23 -1.39
N LEU A 93 3.99 19.21 -2.10
CA LEU A 93 4.73 18.12 -1.48
C LEU A 93 6.04 18.60 -0.84
N ILE A 94 6.77 19.54 -1.46
CA ILE A 94 7.98 20.14 -0.88
C ILE A 94 7.64 20.82 0.43
N LEU A 95 6.61 21.66 0.46
CA LEU A 95 6.17 22.36 1.68
C LEU A 95 5.76 21.38 2.77
N LEU A 96 4.92 20.39 2.45
CA LEU A 96 4.40 19.43 3.42
C LEU A 96 5.51 18.51 3.97
N ASN A 97 6.45 18.04 3.14
CA ASN A 97 7.61 17.30 3.63
C ASN A 97 8.52 18.16 4.50
N GLY A 98 8.69 19.46 4.17
CA GLY A 98 9.41 20.42 5.01
C GLY A 98 8.75 20.57 6.38
N VAL A 99 7.41 20.67 6.42
CA VAL A 99 6.66 20.70 7.69
C VAL A 99 6.84 19.40 8.47
N CYS A 100 6.84 18.25 7.83
CA CYS A 100 7.11 16.95 8.49
C CYS A 100 8.53 16.87 9.06
N ALA A 101 9.54 17.39 8.34
CA ALA A 101 10.93 17.41 8.81
C ALA A 101 11.12 18.27 10.06
N LEU A 102 10.35 19.36 10.16
CA LEU A 102 10.40 20.32 11.29
C LEU A 102 9.32 20.05 12.35
N ALA A 103 8.51 19.00 12.18
CA ALA A 103 7.41 18.71 13.10
C ALA A 103 7.94 18.35 14.49
N THR A 104 7.39 19.01 15.52
CA THR A 104 7.64 18.73 16.95
C THR A 104 6.41 18.15 17.64
N SER A 105 5.24 18.21 16.98
CA SER A 105 3.95 17.75 17.52
C SER A 105 3.36 16.66 16.66
N ARG A 106 2.77 15.63 17.30
CA ARG A 106 2.05 14.54 16.62
C ARG A 106 0.90 15.06 15.73
N ILE A 107 0.19 16.12 16.15
CA ILE A 107 -0.94 16.68 15.39
C ILE A 107 -0.46 17.29 14.08
N VAL A 108 0.63 18.07 14.11
CA VAL A 108 1.23 18.65 12.90
C VAL A 108 1.65 17.54 11.93
N LEU A 109 2.27 16.47 12.45
CA LEU A 109 2.67 15.33 11.66
C LEU A 109 1.45 14.64 11.01
N PHE A 110 0.37 14.40 11.76
CA PHE A 110 -0.85 13.75 11.25
C PHE A 110 -1.52 14.56 10.15
N VAL A 111 -1.69 15.87 10.37
CA VAL A 111 -2.31 16.76 9.38
C VAL A 111 -1.46 16.86 8.11
N SER A 112 -0.15 17.01 8.25
CA SER A 112 0.77 17.08 7.11
C SER A 112 0.76 15.77 6.31
N CYS A 113 0.80 14.63 6.98
CA CYS A 113 0.71 13.30 6.36
C CYS A 113 -0.60 13.11 5.59
N PHE A 114 -1.72 13.55 6.15
CA PHE A 114 -3.02 13.50 5.49
C PHE A 114 -3.03 14.27 4.16
N PHE A 115 -2.53 15.51 4.16
CA PHE A 115 -2.47 16.30 2.93
C PHE A 115 -1.43 15.77 1.94
N ILE A 116 -0.28 15.26 2.41
CA ILE A 116 0.68 14.52 1.56
C ILE A 116 -0.05 13.40 0.82
N GLY A 117 -0.90 12.63 1.49
CA GLY A 117 -1.66 11.54 0.89
C GLY A 117 -2.54 12.00 -0.27
N ILE A 118 -3.29 13.09 -0.11
CA ILE A 118 -4.16 13.66 -1.15
C ILE A 118 -3.34 14.09 -2.37
N VAL A 119 -2.28 14.88 -2.15
CA VAL A 119 -1.43 15.40 -3.25
C VAL A 119 -0.67 14.27 -3.94
N ARG A 120 -0.18 13.31 -3.17
CA ARG A 120 0.52 12.11 -3.68
C ARG A 120 -0.34 11.32 -4.65
N VAL A 121 -1.57 10.95 -4.27
CA VAL A 121 -2.46 10.17 -5.14
C VAL A 121 -2.88 10.97 -6.37
N MET A 122 -3.10 12.27 -6.22
CA MET A 122 -3.39 13.16 -7.33
C MET A 122 -2.28 13.12 -8.39
N LEU A 123 -1.02 13.22 -7.98
CA LEU A 123 0.14 13.16 -8.88
C LEU A 123 0.35 11.77 -9.47
N MET A 124 0.26 10.71 -8.67
CA MET A 124 0.43 9.33 -9.13
C MET A 124 -0.62 8.95 -10.19
N LEU A 125 -1.88 9.25 -9.95
CA LEU A 125 -2.96 9.01 -10.92
C LEU A 125 -2.77 9.88 -12.16
N SER A 126 -2.40 11.17 -11.98
CA SER A 126 -2.07 12.06 -13.08
C SER A 126 -0.99 11.50 -13.99
N SER A 127 0.09 10.99 -13.41
CA SER A 127 1.20 10.34 -14.15
C SER A 127 0.72 9.07 -14.86
N THR A 128 -0.03 8.21 -14.18
CA THR A 128 -0.57 6.98 -14.77
C THR A 128 -1.43 7.27 -16.01
N PHE A 129 -2.35 8.25 -15.92
CA PHE A 129 -3.21 8.64 -17.03
C PHE A 129 -2.49 9.44 -18.13
N THR A 130 -1.29 9.91 -17.88
CA THR A 130 -0.46 10.53 -18.90
C THR A 130 0.46 9.51 -19.59
N ILE A 131 1.00 8.54 -18.83
CA ILE A 131 1.87 7.47 -19.37
C ILE A 131 1.07 6.45 -20.19
N ALA A 132 -0.11 6.06 -19.73
CA ALA A 132 -0.90 5.00 -20.36
C ALA A 132 -1.18 5.20 -21.86
N PRO A 133 -1.52 6.40 -22.38
CA PRO A 133 -1.65 6.64 -23.82
C PRO A 133 -0.37 6.38 -24.60
N TYR A 134 0.79 6.71 -24.03
CA TYR A 134 2.09 6.46 -24.67
C TYR A 134 2.41 4.97 -24.82
N LEU A 135 2.07 4.17 -23.78
CA LEU A 135 2.36 2.73 -23.76
C LEU A 135 1.35 1.91 -24.58
N THR A 136 0.07 2.27 -24.53
CA THR A 136 -1.01 1.47 -25.12
C THR A 136 -1.55 2.03 -26.43
N GLY A 137 -1.23 3.29 -26.76
CA GLY A 137 -1.83 4.00 -27.88
C GLY A 137 -3.33 4.31 -27.71
N MET A 138 -3.87 4.15 -26.49
CA MET A 138 -5.28 4.35 -26.19
C MET A 138 -5.47 5.63 -25.39
N ASN A 139 -6.51 6.40 -25.73
CA ASN A 139 -6.93 7.50 -24.88
C ASN A 139 -7.65 6.97 -23.64
N THR A 140 -6.90 6.79 -22.56
CA THR A 140 -7.43 6.25 -21.30
C THR A 140 -8.49 7.15 -20.67
N LEU A 141 -8.40 8.46 -20.85
CA LEU A 141 -9.42 9.39 -20.36
C LEU A 141 -10.76 9.17 -21.07
N ALA A 142 -10.75 9.02 -22.41
CA ALA A 142 -11.95 8.72 -23.17
C ALA A 142 -12.65 7.44 -22.66
N MET A 143 -11.88 6.43 -22.24
CA MET A 143 -12.45 5.18 -21.72
C MET A 143 -13.25 5.34 -20.40
N PHE A 144 -12.93 6.34 -19.58
CA PHE A 144 -13.67 6.65 -18.34
C PHE A 144 -14.82 7.62 -18.57
N THR A 145 -14.85 8.30 -19.71
CA THR A 145 -15.85 9.34 -20.06
C THR A 145 -16.84 8.87 -21.12
N MET A 146 -16.59 7.73 -21.78
CA MET A 146 -17.51 7.17 -22.77
C MET A 146 -18.86 6.82 -22.13
N THR A 147 -19.92 7.43 -22.64
CA THR A 147 -21.31 7.12 -22.29
C THR A 147 -21.84 5.90 -23.03
N GLU A 148 -21.30 5.63 -24.22
CA GLU A 148 -21.67 4.48 -25.07
C GLU A 148 -20.66 3.33 -24.87
N GLU A 149 -21.17 2.12 -24.81
CA GLU A 149 -20.32 0.93 -24.73
C GLU A 149 -19.62 0.72 -26.11
N PRO A 150 -18.28 0.57 -26.13
CA PRO A 150 -17.55 0.33 -27.36
C PRO A 150 -17.98 -1.01 -28.00
N GLU A 151 -17.84 -1.12 -29.32
CA GLU A 151 -18.08 -2.37 -30.04
C GLU A 151 -17.36 -3.57 -29.38
N PRO A 152 -17.98 -4.78 -29.38
CA PRO A 152 -17.41 -5.94 -28.69
C PRO A 152 -15.97 -6.29 -29.10
N ALA A 153 -15.60 -6.08 -30.36
CA ALA A 153 -14.25 -6.31 -30.86
C ALA A 153 -13.22 -5.31 -30.27
N VAL A 154 -13.61 -4.05 -30.16
CA VAL A 154 -12.78 -2.99 -29.55
C VAL A 154 -12.66 -3.24 -28.05
N GLN A 155 -13.75 -3.61 -27.39
CA GLN A 155 -13.77 -3.94 -25.97
C GLN A 155 -12.80 -5.09 -25.64
N TYR A 156 -12.81 -6.16 -26.42
CA TYR A 156 -11.88 -7.29 -26.23
C TYR A 156 -10.40 -6.87 -26.36
N GLN A 157 -10.07 -6.06 -27.38
CA GLN A 157 -8.72 -5.54 -27.54
C GLN A 157 -8.29 -4.66 -26.37
N LEU A 158 -9.20 -3.82 -25.85
CA LEU A 158 -8.99 -2.96 -24.71
C LEU A 158 -8.73 -3.75 -23.43
N GLU A 159 -9.54 -4.79 -23.16
CA GLU A 159 -9.39 -5.68 -22.02
C GLU A 159 -8.06 -6.43 -22.06
N ARG A 160 -7.66 -6.94 -23.22
CA ARG A 160 -6.36 -7.60 -23.40
C ARG A 160 -5.19 -6.66 -23.13
N LYS A 161 -5.21 -5.44 -23.69
CA LYS A 161 -4.16 -4.44 -23.43
C LYS A 161 -4.09 -4.05 -21.95
N ARG A 162 -5.23 -3.89 -21.27
CA ARG A 162 -5.28 -3.63 -19.81
C ARG A 162 -4.66 -4.77 -19.02
N THR A 163 -4.97 -6.02 -19.37
CA THR A 163 -4.43 -7.19 -18.67
C THR A 163 -2.90 -7.25 -18.73
N PHE A 164 -2.29 -6.85 -19.86
CA PHE A 164 -0.84 -6.74 -19.98
C PHE A 164 -0.25 -5.48 -19.28
N LEU A 165 -1.00 -4.38 -19.24
CA LEU A 165 -0.54 -3.13 -18.63
C LEU A 165 -0.48 -3.23 -17.10
N MET A 166 -1.41 -3.96 -16.46
CA MET A 166 -1.51 -4.05 -14.99
C MET A 166 -0.24 -4.60 -14.32
N PRO A 167 0.38 -5.71 -14.75
CA PRO A 167 1.62 -6.19 -14.18
C PRO A 167 2.77 -5.17 -14.25
N VAL A 168 2.90 -4.47 -15.38
CA VAL A 168 3.94 -3.43 -15.55
C VAL A 168 3.70 -2.26 -14.60
N LEU A 169 2.46 -1.82 -14.46
CA LEU A 169 2.09 -0.71 -13.59
C LEU A 169 2.34 -1.04 -12.12
N TYR A 170 1.90 -2.22 -11.67
CA TYR A 170 2.14 -2.66 -10.29
C TYR A 170 3.62 -2.96 -10.02
N PHE A 171 4.36 -3.44 -11.03
CA PHE A 171 5.81 -3.59 -10.94
C PHE A 171 6.50 -2.25 -10.62
N VAL A 172 6.19 -1.20 -11.37
CA VAL A 172 6.76 0.14 -11.15
C VAL A 172 6.41 0.64 -9.74
N ILE A 173 5.13 0.56 -9.35
CA ILE A 173 4.66 1.03 -8.05
C ILE A 173 5.34 0.28 -6.89
N LEU A 174 5.37 -1.05 -6.93
CA LEU A 174 5.91 -1.85 -5.84
C LEU A 174 7.45 -1.74 -5.77
N THR A 175 8.14 -1.76 -6.91
CA THR A 175 9.60 -1.65 -6.94
C THR A 175 10.06 -0.31 -6.37
N ILE A 176 9.45 0.81 -6.81
CA ILE A 176 9.79 2.14 -6.29
C ILE A 176 9.51 2.22 -4.78
N SER A 177 8.40 1.64 -4.32
CA SER A 177 8.06 1.61 -2.89
C SER A 177 9.10 0.84 -2.07
N GLN A 178 9.59 -0.32 -2.55
CA GLN A 178 10.62 -1.10 -1.85
C GLN A 178 11.97 -0.39 -1.85
N LEU A 179 12.37 0.20 -2.98
CA LEU A 179 13.61 0.99 -3.07
C LEU A 179 13.54 2.25 -2.18
N SER A 180 12.36 2.88 -2.07
CA SER A 180 12.13 4.00 -1.15
C SER A 180 12.41 3.58 0.30
N ASN A 181 11.86 2.47 0.76
CA ASN A 181 12.08 1.97 2.12
C ASN A 181 13.57 1.73 2.41
N MET A 182 14.28 1.09 1.48
CA MET A 182 15.71 0.81 1.62
C MET A 182 16.54 2.10 1.70
N LEU A 183 16.29 3.04 0.80
CA LEU A 183 17.06 4.27 0.67
C LEU A 183 16.82 5.22 1.84
N LEU A 184 15.56 5.40 2.25
CA LEU A 184 15.20 6.27 3.36
C LEU A 184 15.66 5.72 4.72
N ALA A 185 15.68 4.38 4.90
CA ALA A 185 16.23 3.77 6.09
C ALA A 185 17.76 3.98 6.19
N TRP A 186 18.46 3.93 5.06
CA TRP A 186 19.89 4.20 5.02
C TRP A 186 20.21 5.65 5.41
N PHE A 187 19.49 6.62 4.86
CA PHE A 187 19.68 8.03 5.21
C PHE A 187 19.37 8.32 6.69
N ALA A 188 18.29 7.76 7.23
CA ALA A 188 17.90 7.96 8.61
C ALA A 188 18.87 7.32 9.62
N TYR A 189 19.59 6.27 9.21
CA TYR A 189 20.57 5.59 10.04
C TYR A 189 21.93 6.29 10.02
N GLU A 190 22.42 6.68 8.83
CA GLU A 190 23.75 7.26 8.62
C GLU A 190 23.80 8.72 9.12
N TYR A 191 22.69 9.43 8.97
CA TYR A 191 22.54 10.84 9.36
C TYR A 191 21.43 10.98 10.40
N GLN A 192 20.54 11.96 10.24
CA GLN A 192 19.38 12.14 11.09
C GLN A 192 18.11 11.70 10.33
N TRP A 193 17.06 11.30 11.07
CA TRP A 193 15.80 10.87 10.45
C TRP A 193 15.16 12.00 9.62
N GLN A 194 15.42 13.28 9.97
CA GLN A 194 14.97 14.46 9.22
C GLN A 194 15.60 14.54 7.83
N ASP A 195 16.84 14.06 7.66
CA ASP A 195 17.57 14.13 6.38
C ASP A 195 16.89 13.28 5.30
N ALA A 196 16.16 12.26 5.68
CA ALA A 196 15.31 11.50 4.76
C ALA A 196 14.28 12.39 4.05
N TYR A 197 13.73 13.39 4.73
CA TYR A 197 12.80 14.35 4.09
C TYR A 197 13.51 15.30 3.15
N PHE A 198 14.72 15.78 3.50
CA PHE A 198 15.49 16.66 2.62
C PHE A 198 15.91 15.97 1.32
N VAL A 199 16.18 14.67 1.37
CA VAL A 199 16.40 13.86 0.15
C VAL A 199 15.16 13.83 -0.73
N VAL A 200 13.98 13.60 -0.14
CA VAL A 200 12.71 13.61 -0.88
C VAL A 200 12.43 15.00 -1.46
N ILE A 201 12.67 16.08 -0.71
CA ILE A 201 12.55 17.45 -1.19
C ILE A 201 13.48 17.70 -2.37
N GLY A 202 14.74 17.25 -2.31
CA GLY A 202 15.69 17.35 -3.41
C GLY A 202 15.19 16.63 -4.68
N MET A 203 14.65 15.41 -4.53
CA MET A 203 14.05 14.67 -5.66
C MET A 203 12.84 15.41 -6.25
N LEU A 204 11.98 16.01 -5.40
CA LEU A 204 10.83 16.80 -5.84
C LEU A 204 11.25 18.07 -6.59
N MET A 205 12.31 18.74 -6.15
CA MET A 205 12.88 19.91 -6.84
C MET A 205 13.41 19.52 -8.22
N VAL A 206 14.13 18.42 -8.34
CA VAL A 206 14.62 17.91 -9.63
C VAL A 206 13.44 17.57 -10.55
N ALA A 207 12.42 16.89 -10.03
CA ALA A 207 11.22 16.58 -10.82
C ALA A 207 10.49 17.86 -11.28
N MET A 208 10.39 18.86 -10.41
CA MET A 208 9.79 20.15 -10.75
C MET A 208 10.57 20.86 -11.87
N LEU A 209 11.90 20.85 -11.81
CA LEU A 209 12.77 21.38 -12.85
C LEU A 209 12.56 20.65 -14.19
N LEU A 210 12.47 19.30 -14.16
CA LEU A 210 12.19 18.50 -15.34
C LEU A 210 10.84 18.89 -15.97
N VAL A 211 9.80 19.14 -15.17
CA VAL A 211 8.48 19.60 -15.67
C VAL A 211 8.60 20.95 -16.36
N VAL A 212 9.33 21.91 -15.75
CA VAL A 212 9.52 23.24 -16.33
C VAL A 212 10.18 23.15 -17.70
N VAL A 213 11.24 22.34 -17.81
CA VAL A 213 12.07 22.24 -19.03
C VAL A 213 11.39 21.44 -20.15
N THR A 214 10.68 20.35 -19.81
CA THR A 214 10.22 19.36 -20.81
C THR A 214 8.77 19.52 -21.22
N MET A 215 7.89 20.07 -20.34
CA MET A 215 6.45 20.15 -20.60
C MET A 215 5.99 21.50 -21.18
N VAL A 216 5.13 21.42 -22.16
CA VAL A 216 4.49 22.59 -22.80
C VAL A 216 3.37 23.12 -21.91
N GLU A 217 3.15 24.44 -21.93
CA GLU A 217 1.98 25.05 -21.34
C GLU A 217 0.77 24.88 -22.29
N GLU A 218 -0.32 24.37 -21.75
CA GLU A 218 -1.52 24.09 -22.53
C GLU A 218 -2.29 25.38 -22.87
N ASP A 219 -2.71 25.52 -24.13
CA ASP A 219 -3.62 26.59 -24.55
C ASP A 219 -5.03 26.38 -24.00
N ARG A 220 -5.71 27.48 -23.63
CA ARG A 220 -7.08 27.47 -23.08
C ARG A 220 -8.12 26.76 -23.96
N LYS A 221 -7.87 26.65 -25.26
CA LYS A 221 -8.78 26.01 -26.23
C LYS A 221 -8.90 24.49 -26.11
N ASN A 222 -7.97 23.83 -25.38
CA ASN A 222 -7.92 22.38 -25.28
C ASN A 222 -8.59 21.84 -24.02
N TYR A 223 -9.23 22.69 -23.19
CA TYR A 223 -9.89 22.24 -21.96
C TYR A 223 -11.26 21.66 -22.25
N GLN A 224 -11.50 20.46 -21.73
CA GLN A 224 -12.81 19.81 -21.76
C GLN A 224 -13.75 20.36 -20.68
N MET A 225 -13.22 20.95 -19.60
CA MET A 225 -14.00 21.46 -18.47
C MET A 225 -13.29 22.63 -17.78
N GLN A 226 -14.03 23.64 -17.33
CA GLN A 226 -13.51 24.72 -16.51
C GLN A 226 -13.49 24.34 -15.03
N TRP A 227 -12.55 24.92 -14.23
CA TRP A 227 -12.47 24.67 -12.79
C TRP A 227 -13.75 25.05 -12.03
N GLN A 228 -14.45 26.09 -12.45
CA GLN A 228 -15.74 26.48 -11.85
C GLN A 228 -16.80 25.39 -12.01
N GLU A 229 -16.88 24.77 -13.18
CA GLU A 229 -17.78 23.66 -13.45
C GLU A 229 -17.39 22.41 -12.65
N PHE A 230 -16.08 22.14 -12.55
CA PHE A 230 -15.57 21.06 -11.71
C PHE A 230 -16.06 21.20 -10.27
N PHE A 231 -15.81 22.33 -9.62
CA PHE A 231 -16.25 22.57 -8.24
C PHE A 231 -17.77 22.49 -8.09
N ARG A 232 -18.52 23.10 -9.01
CA ARG A 232 -19.99 23.06 -8.97
C ARG A 232 -20.56 21.65 -9.06
N MET A 233 -19.97 20.80 -9.88
CA MET A 233 -20.44 19.42 -10.09
C MET A 233 -19.99 18.46 -9.01
N GLU A 234 -18.77 18.66 -8.47
CA GLU A 234 -18.17 17.75 -7.49
C GLU A 234 -18.52 18.10 -6.03
N TRP A 235 -19.08 19.29 -5.77
CA TRP A 235 -19.50 19.71 -4.43
C TRP A 235 -20.43 18.70 -3.75
N ARG A 236 -21.29 18.04 -4.52
CA ARG A 236 -22.22 17.00 -4.02
C ARG A 236 -21.52 15.81 -3.40
N LYS A 237 -20.30 15.48 -3.80
CA LYS A 237 -19.52 14.36 -3.27
C LYS A 237 -18.80 14.69 -1.96
N LEU A 238 -18.71 15.97 -1.60
CA LEU A 238 -17.98 16.42 -0.42
C LEU A 238 -18.49 15.81 0.89
N PRO A 239 -19.81 15.73 1.18
CA PRO A 239 -20.32 15.08 2.38
C PRO A 239 -19.91 13.60 2.46
N GLY A 240 -20.01 12.86 1.34
CA GLY A 240 -19.57 11.47 1.27
C GLY A 240 -18.06 11.32 1.53
N MET A 241 -17.24 12.23 1.02
CA MET A 241 -15.79 12.26 1.28
C MET A 241 -15.49 12.50 2.75
N LEU A 242 -16.14 13.48 3.39
CA LEU A 242 -15.92 13.79 4.81
C LEU A 242 -16.36 12.65 5.72
N LEU A 243 -17.53 12.06 5.48
CA LEU A 243 -18.02 10.91 6.24
C LEU A 243 -17.07 9.71 6.10
N MET A 244 -16.61 9.42 4.87
CA MET A 244 -15.62 8.37 4.63
C MET A 244 -14.31 8.65 5.35
N GLY A 245 -13.85 9.90 5.37
CA GLY A 245 -12.66 10.31 6.11
C GLY A 245 -12.79 10.03 7.61
N VAL A 246 -13.92 10.40 8.21
CA VAL A 246 -14.20 10.13 9.63
C VAL A 246 -14.25 8.63 9.91
N VAL A 247 -14.94 7.85 9.07
CA VAL A 247 -15.00 6.37 9.19
C VAL A 247 -13.61 5.75 9.17
N LEU A 248 -12.77 6.14 8.21
CA LEU A 248 -11.41 5.61 8.09
C LEU A 248 -10.51 6.04 9.26
N CYS A 249 -10.62 7.30 9.72
CA CYS A 249 -9.86 7.79 10.87
C CYS A 249 -10.24 7.05 12.16
N CYS A 250 -11.54 6.88 12.43
CA CYS A 250 -12.01 6.14 13.61
C CYS A 250 -11.60 4.68 13.57
N LEU A 251 -11.78 4.00 12.41
CA LEU A 251 -11.38 2.61 12.23
C LEU A 251 -9.86 2.44 12.47
N THR A 252 -9.06 3.31 11.88
CA THR A 252 -7.60 3.27 12.02
C THR A 252 -7.18 3.53 13.46
N TYR A 253 -7.79 4.52 14.12
CA TYR A 253 -7.50 4.83 15.52
C TYR A 253 -7.78 3.64 16.44
N ILE A 254 -8.94 3.01 16.33
CA ILE A 254 -9.31 1.84 17.12
C ILE A 254 -8.33 0.69 16.89
N LEU A 255 -7.96 0.42 15.64
CA LEU A 255 -7.11 -0.71 15.29
C LEU A 255 -5.63 -0.49 15.65
N VAL A 256 -5.12 0.72 15.59
CA VAL A 256 -3.72 1.04 15.91
C VAL A 256 -3.51 1.14 17.42
N TYR A 257 -4.38 1.88 18.12
CA TYR A 257 -4.22 2.11 19.55
C TYR A 257 -4.92 1.08 20.43
N GLY A 258 -5.79 0.21 19.88
CA GLY A 258 -6.56 -0.75 20.66
C GLY A 258 -5.72 -1.61 21.60
N LYS A 259 -4.55 -2.07 21.12
CA LYS A 259 -3.65 -2.91 21.91
C LYS A 259 -2.98 -2.14 23.07
N THR A 260 -2.63 -0.87 22.86
CA THR A 260 -1.89 -0.06 23.86
C THR A 260 -2.79 0.60 24.88
N LEU A 261 -4.08 0.79 24.54
CA LEU A 261 -5.09 1.42 25.38
C LEU A 261 -6.11 0.41 25.94
N ASP A 262 -5.79 -0.89 25.91
CA ASP A 262 -6.66 -1.95 26.41
C ASP A 262 -8.09 -1.95 25.84
N TRP A 263 -8.21 -1.59 24.55
CA TRP A 263 -9.45 -1.61 23.76
C TRP A 263 -10.54 -0.72 24.39
N TRP A 264 -11.74 -1.26 24.63
CA TRP A 264 -12.92 -0.52 25.07
C TRP A 264 -12.87 -0.10 26.56
N ASP A 265 -11.83 -0.43 27.30
CA ASP A 265 -11.61 0.10 28.64
C ASP A 265 -11.17 1.57 28.59
N ASP A 266 -10.57 2.02 27.46
CA ASP A 266 -10.29 3.42 27.22
C ASP A 266 -11.50 4.18 26.67
N LYS A 267 -11.81 5.34 27.28
CA LYS A 267 -12.90 6.22 26.85
C LYS A 267 -12.74 6.75 25.43
N GLY A 268 -11.51 6.97 24.97
CA GLY A 268 -11.22 7.46 23.61
C GLY A 268 -11.64 6.43 22.56
N ILE A 269 -11.27 5.15 22.76
CA ILE A 269 -11.65 4.06 21.86
C ILE A 269 -13.15 3.81 21.87
N PHE A 270 -13.79 3.88 23.07
CA PHE A 270 -15.24 3.76 23.16
C PHE A 270 -15.96 4.82 22.32
N TRP A 271 -15.61 6.10 22.48
CA TRP A 271 -16.23 7.18 21.70
C TRP A 271 -15.88 7.12 20.21
N ALA A 272 -14.66 6.72 19.85
CA ALA A 272 -14.29 6.48 18.46
C ALA A 272 -15.14 5.36 17.84
N SER A 273 -15.48 4.31 18.59
CA SER A 273 -16.34 3.21 18.13
C SER A 273 -17.79 3.68 17.91
N VAL A 274 -18.33 4.50 18.83
CA VAL A 274 -19.65 5.11 18.66
C VAL A 274 -19.67 6.02 17.43
N LEU A 275 -18.66 6.87 17.26
CA LEU A 275 -18.54 7.76 16.10
C LEU A 275 -18.40 6.97 14.80
N LEU A 276 -17.66 5.86 14.80
CA LEU A 276 -17.52 4.96 13.66
C LEU A 276 -18.87 4.41 13.20
N LEU A 277 -19.72 3.97 14.14
CA LEU A 277 -21.05 3.45 13.83
C LEU A 277 -21.99 4.55 13.29
N LEU A 278 -21.98 5.72 13.91
CA LEU A 278 -22.81 6.86 13.48
C LEU A 278 -22.37 7.38 12.09
N ALA A 279 -21.08 7.63 11.92
CA ALA A 279 -20.53 8.11 10.65
C ALA A 279 -20.67 7.05 9.53
N GLY A 280 -20.49 5.77 9.86
CA GLY A 280 -20.68 4.66 8.94
C GLY A 280 -22.15 4.54 8.49
N GLY A 281 -23.09 4.65 9.41
CA GLY A 281 -24.51 4.68 9.10
C GLY A 281 -24.89 5.89 8.22
N ALA A 282 -24.42 7.09 8.58
CA ALA A 282 -24.63 8.30 7.79
C ALA A 282 -23.99 8.18 6.38
N PHE A 283 -22.79 7.59 6.28
CA PHE A 283 -22.14 7.33 4.99
C PHE A 283 -22.96 6.38 4.11
N LEU A 284 -23.45 5.27 4.65
CA LEU A 284 -24.30 4.33 3.91
C LEU A 284 -25.61 4.98 3.46
N MET A 285 -26.25 5.81 4.29
CA MET A 285 -27.42 6.58 3.92
C MET A 285 -27.12 7.57 2.79
N ASN A 286 -26.04 8.34 2.91
CA ASN A 286 -25.62 9.29 1.87
C ASN A 286 -25.38 8.58 0.53
N VAL A 287 -24.63 7.48 0.52
CA VAL A 287 -24.32 6.71 -0.68
C VAL A 287 -25.58 6.09 -1.32
N SER A 288 -26.55 5.67 -0.51
CA SER A 288 -27.83 5.13 -1.02
C SER A 288 -28.71 6.20 -1.69
N HIS A 289 -28.66 7.44 -1.20
CA HIS A 289 -29.42 8.56 -1.76
C HIS A 289 -28.82 9.15 -3.03
N GLU A 290 -27.50 9.23 -3.14
CA GLU A 290 -26.82 9.91 -4.25
C GLU A 290 -26.76 9.09 -5.55
N GLY A 291 -26.93 7.79 -5.51
CA GLY A 291 -26.95 6.90 -6.68
C GLY A 291 -25.66 6.91 -7.48
N ILE A 292 -25.77 7.00 -8.83
CA ILE A 292 -24.61 6.88 -9.75
C ILE A 292 -23.70 8.12 -9.70
N MET A 293 -24.23 9.30 -9.37
CA MET A 293 -23.46 10.54 -9.30
C MET A 293 -22.82 10.80 -7.94
N GLY A 294 -23.04 9.91 -6.98
CA GLY A 294 -22.53 10.01 -5.64
C GLY A 294 -21.03 9.76 -5.50
N TYR A 295 -20.58 9.88 -4.26
CA TYR A 295 -19.17 9.63 -3.90
C TYR A 295 -18.77 8.18 -4.20
N LEU A 296 -19.63 7.20 -3.90
CA LEU A 296 -19.42 5.78 -4.16
C LEU A 296 -20.65 5.16 -4.84
N PRO A 297 -20.64 4.96 -6.16
CA PRO A 297 -21.76 4.30 -6.86
C PRO A 297 -21.83 2.80 -6.50
N LEU A 298 -22.84 2.42 -5.67
CA LEU A 298 -23.04 1.01 -5.25
C LEU A 298 -23.37 0.06 -6.42
N GLY A 299 -23.82 0.59 -7.56
CA GLY A 299 -24.11 -0.22 -8.75
C GLY A 299 -22.94 -1.04 -9.27
N ALA A 300 -21.69 -0.67 -8.93
CA ALA A 300 -20.51 -1.44 -9.27
C ALA A 300 -20.50 -2.83 -8.61
N PHE A 301 -21.05 -2.97 -7.39
CA PHE A 301 -21.11 -4.25 -6.67
C PHE A 301 -22.11 -5.25 -7.26
N ARG A 302 -22.98 -4.82 -8.18
CA ARG A 302 -23.86 -5.72 -8.93
C ARG A 302 -23.06 -6.67 -9.82
N TYR A 303 -21.85 -6.29 -10.19
CA TYR A 303 -20.95 -7.11 -10.97
C TYR A 303 -20.14 -8.02 -10.04
N ARG A 304 -20.37 -9.33 -10.15
CA ARG A 304 -19.75 -10.36 -9.29
C ARG A 304 -18.23 -10.26 -9.26
N ASN A 305 -17.59 -9.98 -10.40
CA ASN A 305 -16.13 -9.88 -10.50
C ASN A 305 -15.58 -8.74 -9.63
N VAL A 306 -16.31 -7.64 -9.47
CA VAL A 306 -15.92 -6.51 -8.61
C VAL A 306 -15.87 -6.94 -7.14
N GLY A 307 -16.94 -7.52 -6.63
CA GLY A 307 -16.99 -7.96 -5.23
C GLY A 307 -15.94 -9.03 -4.92
N MET A 308 -15.83 -10.04 -5.77
CA MET A 308 -14.88 -11.14 -5.56
C MET A 308 -13.42 -10.68 -5.69
N SER A 309 -13.10 -9.79 -6.64
CA SER A 309 -11.76 -9.23 -6.76
C SER A 309 -11.37 -8.38 -5.55
N LEU A 310 -12.29 -7.61 -4.99
CA LEU A 310 -12.03 -6.85 -3.76
C LEU A 310 -11.74 -7.76 -2.57
N VAL A 311 -12.52 -8.83 -2.38
CA VAL A 311 -12.27 -9.83 -1.33
C VAL A 311 -10.89 -10.47 -1.50
N LEU A 312 -10.56 -10.94 -2.71
CA LEU A 312 -9.25 -11.54 -2.99
C LEU A 312 -8.12 -10.53 -2.75
N PHE A 313 -8.33 -9.26 -3.09
CA PHE A 313 -7.34 -8.22 -2.90
C PHE A 313 -7.10 -7.91 -1.42
N ILE A 314 -8.17 -7.82 -0.62
CA ILE A 314 -8.09 -7.65 0.83
C ILE A 314 -7.38 -8.84 1.48
N LEU A 315 -7.74 -10.07 1.11
CA LEU A 315 -7.07 -11.28 1.60
C LEU A 315 -5.58 -11.29 1.24
N THR A 316 -5.23 -10.88 0.02
CA THR A 316 -3.82 -10.79 -0.41
C THR A 316 -3.01 -9.88 0.50
N ILE A 317 -3.54 -8.70 0.84
CA ILE A 317 -2.84 -7.73 1.67
C ILE A 317 -2.82 -8.19 3.14
N LEU A 318 -3.92 -8.77 3.61
CA LEU A 318 -3.99 -9.36 4.95
C LEU A 318 -2.87 -10.40 5.11
N PHE A 319 -2.75 -11.36 4.21
CA PHE A 319 -1.69 -12.36 4.26
C PHE A 319 -0.28 -11.77 4.04
N ASN A 320 -0.15 -10.75 3.19
CA ASN A 320 1.13 -10.06 3.02
C ASN A 320 1.60 -9.39 4.32
N SER A 321 0.68 -9.02 5.23
CA SER A 321 1.06 -8.45 6.53
C SER A 321 1.87 -9.42 7.40
N ALA A 322 1.78 -10.74 7.15
CA ALA A 322 2.66 -11.74 7.76
C ALA A 322 4.14 -11.54 7.38
N SER A 323 4.44 -10.90 6.25
CA SER A 323 5.83 -10.61 5.84
C SER A 323 6.56 -9.68 6.82
N ASN A 324 5.83 -8.91 7.64
CA ASN A 324 6.41 -8.11 8.72
C ASN A 324 7.16 -8.98 9.73
N TYR A 325 6.79 -10.26 9.87
CA TYR A 325 7.51 -11.21 10.74
C TYR A 325 8.89 -11.58 10.20
N ILE A 326 9.14 -11.46 8.89
CA ILE A 326 10.47 -11.70 8.32
C ILE A 326 11.46 -10.68 8.89
N SER A 327 11.11 -9.39 8.85
CA SER A 327 11.96 -8.32 9.38
C SER A 327 12.03 -8.34 10.91
N ALA A 328 10.93 -8.66 11.59
CA ALA A 328 10.89 -8.78 13.04
C ALA A 328 11.74 -9.97 13.53
N PHE A 329 11.67 -11.12 12.85
CA PHE A 329 12.51 -12.27 13.14
C PHE A 329 13.98 -11.97 12.90
N ALA A 330 14.32 -11.33 11.79
CA ALA A 330 15.68 -10.92 11.49
C ALA A 330 16.29 -10.06 12.61
N LYS A 331 15.53 -9.10 13.16
CA LYS A 331 15.95 -8.25 14.28
C LYS A 331 16.06 -9.01 15.62
N LEU A 332 15.26 -10.05 15.81
CA LEU A 332 15.28 -10.86 17.03
C LEU A 332 16.39 -11.93 17.05
N SER A 333 16.67 -12.53 15.88
CA SER A 333 17.59 -13.68 15.78
C SER A 333 19.04 -13.25 15.55
N THR A 334 19.27 -12.13 14.87
CA THR A 334 20.59 -11.59 14.54
C THR A 334 20.74 -10.16 15.08
N PRO A 335 21.93 -9.76 15.54
CA PRO A 335 22.20 -8.37 15.93
C PRO A 335 22.36 -7.48 14.69
N ILE A 336 21.28 -7.31 13.92
CA ILE A 336 21.24 -6.46 12.73
C ILE A 336 20.71 -5.06 13.05
N ASN A 337 21.22 -4.08 12.36
CA ASN A 337 20.72 -2.72 12.41
C ASN A 337 19.52 -2.51 11.46
N ASN A 338 18.86 -1.35 11.55
CA ASN A 338 17.72 -1.03 10.70
C ASN A 338 18.06 -1.02 9.20
N VAL A 339 19.28 -0.63 8.81
CA VAL A 339 19.73 -0.64 7.41
C VAL A 339 19.80 -2.04 6.86
N GLN A 340 20.38 -2.98 7.61
CA GLN A 340 20.43 -4.38 7.20
C GLN A 340 19.02 -4.98 7.11
N SER A 341 18.12 -4.65 8.06
CA SER A 341 16.72 -5.05 7.96
C SER A 341 16.03 -4.46 6.73
N ALA A 342 16.30 -3.18 6.40
CA ALA A 342 15.76 -2.50 5.24
C ALA A 342 16.35 -3.02 3.91
N SER A 343 17.53 -3.62 3.90
CA SER A 343 18.11 -4.25 2.70
C SER A 343 17.27 -5.42 2.18
N LEU A 344 16.45 -6.04 3.03
CA LEU A 344 15.44 -7.02 2.60
C LEU A 344 14.44 -6.42 1.59
N SER A 345 14.18 -5.10 1.64
CA SER A 345 13.35 -4.41 0.64
C SER A 345 14.00 -4.43 -0.75
N GLY A 346 15.33 -4.43 -0.85
CA GLY A 346 16.03 -4.64 -2.12
C GLY A 346 15.75 -6.03 -2.72
N TRP A 347 15.79 -7.07 -1.89
CA TRP A 347 15.42 -8.43 -2.29
C TRP A 347 13.92 -8.59 -2.59
N ALA A 348 13.07 -7.83 -1.91
CA ALA A 348 11.67 -7.73 -2.25
C ALA A 348 11.47 -7.17 -3.67
N ALA A 349 12.26 -6.16 -4.10
CA ALA A 349 12.22 -5.65 -5.47
C ALA A 349 12.62 -6.72 -6.51
N VAL A 350 13.59 -7.59 -6.18
CA VAL A 350 13.92 -8.75 -7.02
C VAL A 350 12.73 -9.72 -7.10
N GLY A 351 12.05 -9.99 -5.98
CA GLY A 351 10.82 -10.79 -5.96
C GLY A 351 9.72 -10.20 -6.84
N VAL A 352 9.54 -8.88 -6.78
CA VAL A 352 8.58 -8.15 -7.65
C VAL A 352 8.94 -8.32 -9.13
N LEU A 353 10.22 -8.28 -9.51
CA LEU A 353 10.68 -8.52 -10.89
C LEU A 353 10.35 -9.96 -11.34
N LEU A 354 10.62 -10.96 -10.51
CA LEU A 354 10.27 -12.35 -10.81
C LEU A 354 8.75 -12.52 -10.96
N GLY A 355 7.96 -11.89 -10.10
CA GLY A 355 6.51 -11.87 -10.20
C GLY A 355 6.01 -11.25 -11.51
N LEU A 356 6.66 -10.18 -12.01
CA LEU A 356 6.37 -9.60 -13.32
C LEU A 356 6.60 -10.60 -14.44
N LEU A 357 7.77 -11.24 -14.48
CA LEU A 357 8.12 -12.21 -15.50
C LEU A 357 7.13 -13.38 -15.54
N VAL A 358 6.79 -13.92 -14.36
CA VAL A 358 5.82 -15.02 -14.23
C VAL A 358 4.42 -14.57 -14.67
N SER A 359 3.94 -13.40 -14.23
CA SER A 359 2.61 -12.92 -14.60
C SER A 359 2.49 -12.67 -16.11
N VAL A 360 3.49 -12.04 -16.72
CA VAL A 360 3.51 -11.78 -18.17
C VAL A 360 3.56 -13.10 -18.95
N ALA A 361 4.38 -14.07 -18.52
CA ALA A 361 4.47 -15.39 -19.15
C ALA A 361 3.14 -16.16 -19.08
N LEU A 362 2.44 -16.13 -17.94
CA LEU A 362 1.15 -16.80 -17.78
C LEU A 362 0.04 -16.11 -18.58
N ILE A 363 0.02 -14.78 -18.64
CA ILE A 363 -0.91 -14.00 -19.46
C ILE A 363 -0.65 -14.28 -20.96
N ALA A 364 0.62 -14.32 -21.39
CA ALA A 364 0.98 -14.62 -22.77
C ALA A 364 0.50 -16.02 -23.20
N ARG A 365 0.54 -16.99 -22.28
CA ARG A 365 0.04 -18.36 -22.50
C ARG A 365 -1.48 -18.47 -22.37
N LYS A 366 -2.20 -17.38 -22.18
CA LYS A 366 -3.67 -17.35 -21.98
C LYS A 366 -4.13 -18.28 -20.85
N ALA A 367 -3.37 -18.33 -19.76
CA ALA A 367 -3.72 -19.16 -18.61
C ALA A 367 -5.03 -18.69 -17.98
N HIS A 368 -5.79 -19.61 -17.37
CA HIS A 368 -7.02 -19.26 -16.66
C HIS A 368 -6.69 -18.45 -15.39
N PHE A 369 -7.49 -17.43 -15.09
CA PHE A 369 -7.32 -16.59 -13.89
C PHE A 369 -7.20 -17.40 -12.61
N ARG A 370 -8.05 -18.43 -12.43
CA ARG A 370 -8.01 -19.33 -11.26
C ARG A 370 -6.65 -19.99 -11.05
N THR A 371 -6.02 -20.44 -12.15
CA THR A 371 -4.69 -21.08 -12.09
C THR A 371 -3.63 -20.08 -11.65
N ILE A 372 -3.69 -18.86 -12.17
CA ILE A 372 -2.74 -17.79 -11.81
C ILE A 372 -2.89 -17.41 -10.33
N PHE A 373 -4.13 -17.27 -9.84
CA PHE A 373 -4.37 -16.96 -8.42
C PHE A 373 -3.88 -18.09 -7.51
N CYS A 374 -4.16 -19.35 -7.90
CA CYS A 374 -3.69 -20.50 -7.13
C CYS A 374 -2.15 -20.53 -7.04
N ILE A 375 -1.44 -20.36 -8.16
CA ILE A 375 0.03 -20.30 -8.19
C ILE A 375 0.55 -19.18 -7.29
N ALA A 376 -0.06 -18.01 -7.34
CA ALA A 376 0.38 -16.87 -6.55
C ALA A 376 0.18 -17.06 -5.05
N PHE A 377 -0.98 -17.59 -4.61
CA PHE A 377 -1.20 -17.94 -3.19
C PHE A 377 -0.29 -19.07 -2.73
N LEU A 378 0.00 -20.06 -3.58
CA LEU A 378 0.97 -21.11 -3.27
C LEU A 378 2.41 -20.58 -3.13
N LEU A 379 2.82 -19.59 -3.94
CA LEU A 379 4.11 -18.92 -3.77
C LEU A 379 4.21 -18.21 -2.41
N MET A 380 3.15 -17.50 -1.98
CA MET A 380 3.11 -16.88 -0.67
C MET A 380 3.06 -17.93 0.46
N ALA A 381 2.35 -19.05 0.27
CA ALA A 381 2.33 -20.16 1.21
C ALA A 381 3.72 -20.80 1.36
N ALA A 382 4.43 -21.02 0.24
CA ALA A 382 5.78 -21.56 0.24
C ALA A 382 6.78 -20.62 0.95
N ALA A 383 6.64 -19.31 0.78
CA ALA A 383 7.44 -18.30 1.49
C ALA A 383 7.27 -18.42 3.01
N ASN A 384 6.02 -18.50 3.47
CA ASN A 384 5.71 -18.62 4.89
C ASN A 384 6.08 -20.02 5.43
N ALA A 385 5.92 -21.09 4.64
CA ALA A 385 6.33 -22.43 5.02
C ALA A 385 7.86 -22.51 5.22
N TYR A 386 8.64 -21.92 4.30
CA TYR A 386 10.08 -21.82 4.45
C TYR A 386 10.46 -21.06 5.73
N LEU A 387 9.82 -19.91 5.99
CA LEU A 387 10.04 -19.09 7.18
C LEU A 387 9.70 -19.87 8.47
N TYR A 388 8.64 -20.70 8.46
CA TYR A 388 8.24 -21.53 9.60
C TYR A 388 9.38 -22.44 10.08
N PHE A 389 10.15 -23.02 9.17
CA PHE A 389 11.29 -23.88 9.51
C PHE A 389 12.54 -23.10 9.93
N GLN A 390 12.61 -21.79 9.64
CA GLN A 390 13.76 -20.95 9.99
C GLN A 390 13.68 -20.35 11.40
N TYR A 391 12.52 -20.39 12.07
CA TYR A 391 12.37 -19.80 13.41
C TYR A 391 13.22 -20.54 14.44
N GLN A 392 14.41 -19.99 14.68
CA GLN A 392 15.40 -20.48 15.65
C GLN A 392 15.94 -19.31 16.46
N SER A 393 16.58 -19.59 17.61
CA SER A 393 17.16 -18.56 18.47
C SER A 393 18.31 -17.78 17.84
N MET A 394 19.00 -18.40 16.89
CA MET A 394 20.05 -17.82 16.05
C MET A 394 19.72 -18.16 14.60
N GLY A 395 19.26 -17.17 13.83
CA GLY A 395 18.99 -17.30 12.41
C GLY A 395 20.06 -16.59 11.58
N LEU A 396 20.32 -17.09 10.39
CA LEU A 396 21.15 -16.39 9.41
C LEU A 396 20.30 -15.40 8.64
N PHE A 397 20.80 -14.19 8.42
CA PHE A 397 20.12 -13.16 7.65
C PHE A 397 19.83 -13.63 6.21
N GLU A 398 20.73 -14.38 5.60
CA GLU A 398 20.60 -14.93 4.25
C GLU A 398 19.35 -15.81 4.09
N ASN A 399 18.95 -16.52 5.14
CA ASN A 399 17.73 -17.35 5.12
C ASN A 399 16.43 -16.54 5.03
N MET A 400 16.48 -15.21 5.21
CA MET A 400 15.33 -14.31 5.06
C MET A 400 15.14 -13.86 3.62
N ILE A 401 16.15 -14.01 2.76
CA ILE A 401 16.13 -13.54 1.37
C ILE A 401 15.11 -14.32 0.54
N LEU A 402 15.18 -15.64 0.59
CA LEU A 402 14.30 -16.51 -0.21
C LEU A 402 12.81 -16.31 0.10
N PRO A 403 12.35 -16.34 1.38
CA PRO A 403 10.94 -16.09 1.68
C PRO A 403 10.49 -14.70 1.29
N THR A 404 11.37 -13.69 1.38
CA THR A 404 11.06 -12.33 0.89
C THR A 404 10.81 -12.33 -0.61
N ILE A 405 11.68 -12.92 -1.41
CA ILE A 405 11.54 -13.01 -2.87
C ILE A 405 10.24 -13.73 -3.26
N LEU A 406 9.97 -14.90 -2.66
CA LEU A 406 8.77 -15.68 -2.96
C LEU A 406 7.48 -14.95 -2.58
N ASN A 407 7.45 -14.32 -1.41
CA ASN A 407 6.27 -13.57 -0.95
C ASN A 407 5.94 -12.40 -1.88
N TYR A 408 6.94 -11.58 -2.25
CA TYR A 408 6.73 -10.42 -3.11
C TYR A 408 6.48 -10.79 -4.57
N SER A 409 6.96 -11.94 -5.05
CA SER A 409 6.58 -12.46 -6.37
C SER A 409 5.10 -12.85 -6.41
N GLY A 410 4.60 -13.56 -5.41
CA GLY A 410 3.18 -13.88 -5.26
C GLY A 410 2.31 -12.63 -5.13
N LEU A 411 2.76 -11.66 -4.33
CA LEU A 411 2.08 -10.38 -4.14
C LEU A 411 1.87 -9.60 -5.44
N LEU A 412 2.91 -9.46 -6.28
CA LEU A 412 2.78 -8.77 -7.56
C LEU A 412 1.78 -9.46 -8.48
N ILE A 413 1.88 -10.80 -8.59
CA ILE A 413 0.97 -11.58 -9.44
C ILE A 413 -0.48 -11.34 -9.00
N LEU A 414 -0.78 -11.43 -7.70
CA LEU A 414 -2.12 -11.19 -7.19
C LEU A 414 -2.58 -9.76 -7.43
N TYR A 415 -1.76 -8.75 -7.10
CA TYR A 415 -2.14 -7.35 -7.28
C TYR A 415 -2.51 -7.03 -8.72
N SER A 416 -1.71 -7.50 -9.67
CA SER A 416 -1.90 -7.20 -11.08
C SER A 416 -3.06 -7.96 -11.70
N VAL A 417 -3.13 -9.28 -11.45
CA VAL A 417 -4.08 -10.14 -12.15
C VAL A 417 -5.48 -10.05 -11.51
N VAL A 418 -5.58 -9.88 -10.19
CA VAL A 418 -6.88 -9.61 -9.51
C VAL A 418 -7.46 -8.27 -9.97
N ALA A 419 -6.62 -7.23 -10.09
CA ALA A 419 -7.07 -5.93 -10.59
C ALA A 419 -7.58 -6.03 -12.04
N ALA A 420 -6.86 -6.75 -12.91
CA ALA A 420 -7.26 -6.96 -14.29
C ALA A 420 -8.57 -7.76 -14.39
N TRP A 421 -8.71 -8.83 -13.59
CA TRP A 421 -9.91 -9.66 -13.56
C TRP A 421 -11.16 -8.89 -13.12
N GLY A 422 -11.06 -8.07 -12.08
CA GLY A 422 -12.19 -7.29 -11.59
C GLY A 422 -12.70 -6.23 -12.60
N MET A 423 -11.83 -5.74 -13.49
CA MET A 423 -12.22 -4.83 -14.57
C MET A 423 -12.85 -5.54 -15.76
N LYS A 424 -12.74 -6.86 -15.88
CA LYS A 424 -13.21 -7.63 -17.04
C LYS A 424 -14.74 -7.64 -17.09
N GLY A 425 -15.28 -7.21 -18.23
CA GLY A 425 -16.74 -7.12 -18.44
C GLY A 425 -17.44 -6.04 -17.62
N LEU A 426 -16.69 -5.08 -17.05
CA LEU A 426 -17.26 -3.96 -16.31
C LEU A 426 -17.55 -2.80 -17.28
N PRO A 427 -18.78 -2.24 -17.29
CA PRO A 427 -19.12 -1.06 -18.08
C PRO A 427 -18.22 0.14 -17.77
N SER A 428 -17.91 0.94 -18.78
CA SER A 428 -16.99 2.08 -18.69
C SER A 428 -17.33 3.04 -17.54
N ARG A 429 -18.63 3.26 -17.29
CA ARG A 429 -19.14 4.14 -16.21
C ARG A 429 -18.74 3.70 -14.80
N TYR A 430 -18.47 2.41 -14.56
CA TYR A 430 -18.09 1.88 -13.24
C TYR A 430 -16.59 1.62 -13.11
N LEU A 431 -15.79 1.79 -14.18
CA LEU A 431 -14.35 1.56 -14.15
C LEU A 431 -13.64 2.47 -13.14
N ALA A 432 -13.99 3.76 -13.14
CA ALA A 432 -13.43 4.71 -12.17
C ALA A 432 -13.76 4.32 -10.73
N THR A 433 -15.00 3.90 -10.47
CA THR A 433 -15.43 3.40 -9.16
C THR A 433 -14.64 2.17 -8.74
N TYR A 434 -14.40 1.24 -9.65
CA TYR A 434 -13.61 0.06 -9.36
C TYR A 434 -12.15 0.40 -9.02
N VAL A 435 -11.51 1.28 -9.78
CA VAL A 435 -10.15 1.77 -9.48
C VAL A 435 -10.11 2.44 -8.11
N PHE A 436 -11.12 3.25 -7.77
CA PHE A 436 -11.25 3.83 -6.44
C PHE A 436 -11.35 2.76 -5.34
N LEU A 437 -12.21 1.76 -5.51
CA LEU A 437 -12.37 0.68 -4.53
C LEU A 437 -11.08 -0.12 -4.33
N MET A 438 -10.31 -0.33 -5.41
CA MET A 438 -9.00 -0.99 -5.33
C MET A 438 -7.97 -0.14 -4.56
N ILE A 439 -7.95 1.18 -4.78
CA ILE A 439 -7.07 2.10 -4.04
C ILE A 439 -7.47 2.12 -2.55
N TRP A 440 -8.76 2.16 -2.26
CA TRP A 440 -9.32 2.13 -0.91
C TRP A 440 -8.98 0.84 -0.18
N ALA A 441 -9.22 -0.32 -0.79
CA ALA A 441 -8.87 -1.61 -0.23
C ALA A 441 -7.35 -1.73 0.02
N ARG A 442 -6.53 -1.30 -0.95
CA ARG A 442 -5.07 -1.43 -0.88
C ARG A 442 -4.42 -0.53 0.15
N ASN A 443 -4.85 0.73 0.24
CA ASN A 443 -4.10 1.74 1.01
C ASN A 443 -4.70 1.98 2.40
N ALA A 444 -6.04 1.89 2.56
CA ALA A 444 -6.67 2.21 3.84
C ALA A 444 -7.05 0.96 4.64
N ILE A 445 -7.94 0.13 4.11
CA ILE A 445 -8.53 -0.94 4.93
C ILE A 445 -7.56 -2.09 5.17
N ALA A 446 -7.10 -2.71 4.10
CA ALA A 446 -6.39 -3.97 4.23
C ALA A 446 -5.03 -3.86 4.97
N PRO A 447 -4.21 -2.80 4.78
CA PRO A 447 -2.98 -2.65 5.56
C PRO A 447 -3.25 -2.44 7.05
N VAL A 448 -4.22 -1.59 7.39
CA VAL A 448 -4.56 -1.31 8.80
C VAL A 448 -5.10 -2.57 9.48
N VAL A 449 -6.07 -3.24 8.86
CA VAL A 449 -6.65 -4.49 9.37
C VAL A 449 -5.58 -5.58 9.45
N GLY A 450 -4.74 -5.73 8.41
CA GLY A 450 -3.70 -6.75 8.37
C GLY A 450 -2.66 -6.56 9.46
N VAL A 451 -2.06 -5.37 9.55
CA VAL A 451 -1.04 -5.07 10.58
C VAL A 451 -1.62 -5.21 11.98
N SER A 452 -2.82 -4.68 12.22
CA SER A 452 -3.48 -4.79 13.53
C SER A 452 -3.79 -6.24 13.89
N THR A 453 -4.36 -7.03 12.97
CA THR A 453 -4.69 -8.44 13.21
C THR A 453 -3.45 -9.23 13.59
N TYR A 454 -2.38 -9.16 12.79
CA TYR A 454 -1.14 -9.90 13.06
C TYR A 454 -0.43 -9.40 14.32
N SER A 455 -0.45 -8.09 14.61
CA SER A 455 0.14 -7.53 15.84
C SER A 455 -0.61 -7.99 17.08
N ASN A 456 -1.95 -7.98 17.06
CA ASN A 456 -2.77 -8.46 18.18
C ASN A 456 -2.63 -9.98 18.38
N TRP A 457 -2.62 -10.73 17.29
CA TRP A 457 -2.42 -12.19 17.33
C TRP A 457 -1.08 -12.54 17.93
N LEU A 458 0.00 -11.83 17.52
CA LEU A 458 1.32 -11.98 18.08
C LEU A 458 1.33 -11.68 19.59
N ASN A 459 0.75 -10.56 20.01
CA ASN A 459 0.70 -10.17 21.43
C ASN A 459 -0.02 -11.21 22.27
N HIS A 460 -1.19 -11.68 21.85
CA HIS A 460 -1.96 -12.68 22.56
C HIS A 460 -1.20 -14.03 22.67
N ARG A 461 -0.62 -14.51 21.58
CA ARG A 461 0.17 -15.74 21.58
C ARG A 461 1.47 -15.58 22.39
N GLN A 462 2.13 -14.42 22.31
CA GLN A 462 3.34 -14.14 23.07
C GLN A 462 3.06 -14.18 24.58
N GLN A 463 2.00 -13.54 25.06
CA GLN A 463 1.61 -13.56 26.47
C GLN A 463 1.30 -14.98 26.95
N TYR A 464 0.58 -15.76 26.14
CA TYR A 464 0.32 -17.17 26.42
C TYR A 464 1.61 -17.98 26.59
N TYR A 465 2.60 -17.81 25.72
CA TYR A 465 3.87 -18.52 25.82
C TYR A 465 4.77 -17.98 26.92
N ILE A 466 4.73 -16.68 27.22
CA ILE A 466 5.44 -16.11 28.38
C ILE A 466 4.94 -16.77 29.67
N SER A 467 3.63 -16.86 29.88
CA SER A 467 3.05 -17.46 31.07
C SER A 467 3.40 -18.94 31.20
N ARG A 468 3.40 -19.68 30.08
CA ARG A 468 3.75 -21.10 30.05
C ARG A 468 5.23 -21.35 30.31
N LEU A 469 6.13 -20.60 29.66
CA LEU A 469 7.57 -20.69 29.87
C LEU A 469 7.98 -20.23 31.28
N ALA A 470 7.24 -19.26 31.86
CA ALA A 470 7.49 -18.81 33.22
C ALA A 470 7.18 -19.89 34.28
N GLN A 471 6.23 -20.80 34.02
CA GLN A 471 5.91 -21.93 34.91
C GLN A 471 7.06 -22.96 34.97
N ASP A 472 7.82 -23.10 33.86
CA ASP A 472 8.95 -24.02 33.80
C ASP A 472 10.23 -23.44 34.42
N VAL A 473 10.25 -22.15 34.75
CA VAL A 473 11.39 -21.48 35.40
C VAL A 473 11.29 -21.60 36.92
N ASP A 474 11.57 -22.77 37.41
CA ASP A 474 11.58 -23.08 38.85
C ASP A 474 12.96 -22.83 39.48
N ALA A 475 12.98 -22.74 40.83
CA ALA A 475 14.18 -22.50 41.62
C ALA A 475 15.26 -23.59 41.46
N VAL A 476 14.87 -24.78 41.01
CA VAL A 476 15.72 -25.98 40.86
C VAL A 476 16.26 -26.15 39.43
N HIS A 477 15.82 -25.35 38.45
CA HIS A 477 16.21 -25.56 37.07
C HIS A 477 17.68 -25.18 36.79
N VAL A 478 18.38 -26.06 36.06
CA VAL A 478 19.82 -25.92 35.70
C VAL A 478 20.16 -24.55 35.07
N GLY A 479 19.19 -23.90 34.40
CA GLY A 479 19.33 -22.56 33.88
C GLY A 479 19.56 -21.47 34.93
N ARG A 480 19.13 -21.68 36.18
CA ARG A 480 19.33 -20.71 37.27
C ARG A 480 20.78 -20.68 37.75
N ALA A 481 21.48 -21.82 37.70
CA ALA A 481 22.90 -21.89 38.05
C ALA A 481 23.77 -21.00 37.13
N ALA A 482 23.42 -20.88 35.86
CA ALA A 482 24.09 -19.98 34.93
C ALA A 482 23.85 -18.49 35.25
N PHE A 483 22.76 -18.17 35.96
CA PHE A 483 22.44 -16.78 36.38
C PHE A 483 23.01 -16.45 37.77
N ALA A 484 23.30 -17.44 38.60
CA ALA A 484 23.94 -17.23 39.89
C ALA A 484 25.36 -16.67 39.80
N ALA A 485 25.96 -16.72 38.60
CA ALA A 485 27.26 -16.12 38.32
C ALA A 485 27.20 -14.59 38.02
N THR A 486 26.00 -13.99 37.98
CA THR A 486 25.87 -12.53 37.76
C THR A 486 25.87 -11.77 39.09
N PRO A 487 26.56 -10.60 39.17
CA PRO A 487 26.82 -9.89 40.43
C PRO A 487 25.60 -9.27 41.11
N SER A 488 24.43 -9.24 40.47
CA SER A 488 23.18 -8.75 41.06
C SER A 488 21.97 -9.60 40.66
N THR A 489 21.11 -9.93 41.66
CA THR A 489 19.85 -10.65 41.42
C THR A 489 18.88 -9.94 40.51
N GLN A 490 18.91 -8.60 40.49
CA GLN A 490 18.06 -7.78 39.60
C GLN A 490 18.49 -7.88 38.13
N LEU A 491 19.79 -7.85 37.83
CA LEU A 491 20.32 -8.05 36.47
C LEU A 491 20.06 -9.49 35.98
N ALA A 492 20.16 -10.47 36.86
CA ALA A 492 19.86 -11.87 36.53
C ALA A 492 18.38 -12.06 36.16
N THR A 493 17.45 -11.49 36.93
CA THR A 493 16.01 -11.56 36.65
C THR A 493 15.62 -10.82 35.40
N ALA A 494 16.21 -9.64 35.14
CA ALA A 494 15.98 -8.88 33.91
C ALA A 494 16.47 -9.62 32.66
N SER A 495 17.65 -10.22 32.70
CA SER A 495 18.19 -11.03 31.61
C SER A 495 17.37 -12.29 31.32
N LEU A 496 16.89 -12.96 32.38
CA LEU A 496 16.01 -14.11 32.30
C LEU A 496 14.68 -13.73 31.66
N LYS A 497 14.04 -12.65 32.13
CA LYS A 497 12.82 -12.09 31.52
C LYS A 497 13.02 -11.79 30.03
N GLY A 498 14.14 -11.19 29.65
CA GLY A 498 14.47 -10.91 28.25
C GLY A 498 14.57 -12.16 27.39
N ARG A 499 15.23 -13.22 27.91
CA ARG A 499 15.34 -14.52 27.21
C ARG A 499 13.99 -15.22 27.07
N VAL A 500 13.19 -15.28 28.14
CA VAL A 500 11.84 -15.85 28.11
C VAL A 500 10.97 -15.12 27.10
N THR A 501 10.98 -13.78 27.13
CA THR A 501 10.23 -12.97 26.17
C THR A 501 10.68 -13.21 24.73
N LYS A 502 11.99 -13.28 24.47
CA LYS A 502 12.54 -13.60 23.15
C LYS A 502 12.07 -14.96 22.65
N GLN A 503 12.18 -16.00 23.47
CA GLN A 503 11.75 -17.35 23.11
C GLN A 503 10.24 -17.42 22.90
N ALA A 504 9.44 -16.82 23.77
CA ALA A 504 7.99 -16.75 23.64
C ALA A 504 7.59 -16.06 22.32
N THR A 505 8.27 -14.98 21.95
CA THR A 505 8.02 -14.27 20.69
C THR A 505 8.33 -15.15 19.48
N LEU A 506 9.47 -15.85 19.48
CA LEU A 506 9.85 -16.75 18.39
C LEU A 506 8.85 -17.90 18.22
N VAL A 507 8.42 -18.52 19.33
CA VAL A 507 7.41 -19.58 19.30
C VAL A 507 6.06 -19.05 18.81
N ALA A 508 5.65 -17.88 19.28
CA ALA A 508 4.42 -17.22 18.82
C ALA A 508 4.46 -16.94 17.32
N MET A 509 5.55 -16.35 16.80
CA MET A 509 5.73 -16.10 15.37
C MET A 509 5.67 -17.39 14.56
N LYS A 510 6.35 -18.46 15.04
CA LYS A 510 6.33 -19.76 14.38
C LYS A 510 4.92 -20.31 14.24
N HIS A 511 4.12 -20.30 15.32
CA HIS A 511 2.73 -20.77 15.27
C HIS A 511 1.87 -19.95 14.31
N ILE A 512 1.92 -18.62 14.40
CA ILE A 512 1.12 -17.75 13.53
C ILE A 512 1.51 -17.94 12.07
N THR A 513 2.80 -18.10 11.78
CA THR A 513 3.26 -18.37 10.41
C THR A 513 2.76 -19.72 9.92
N GLY A 514 2.73 -20.76 10.77
CA GLY A 514 2.13 -22.06 10.44
C GLY A 514 0.64 -21.96 10.13
N ASP A 515 -0.11 -21.25 11.00
CA ASP A 515 -1.54 -20.99 10.78
C ASP A 515 -1.76 -20.21 9.45
N THR A 516 -0.88 -19.24 9.16
CA THR A 516 -0.92 -18.47 7.89
C THR A 516 -0.68 -19.36 6.67
N VAL A 517 0.24 -20.34 6.73
CA VAL A 517 0.46 -21.33 5.66
C VAL A 517 -0.80 -22.13 5.39
N ILE A 518 -1.48 -22.59 6.44
CA ILE A 518 -2.73 -23.35 6.30
C ILE A 518 -3.81 -22.48 5.65
N LEU A 519 -3.97 -21.24 6.11
CA LEU A 519 -4.95 -20.29 5.56
C LEU A 519 -4.66 -19.93 4.09
N LEU A 520 -3.39 -19.70 3.73
CA LEU A 520 -2.98 -19.43 2.35
C LEU A 520 -3.24 -20.64 1.43
N SER A 521 -2.91 -21.85 1.89
CA SER A 521 -3.15 -23.09 1.15
C SER A 521 -4.64 -23.35 0.97
N ALA A 522 -5.43 -23.14 2.03
CA ALA A 522 -6.89 -23.24 1.96
C ALA A 522 -7.48 -22.20 0.99
N THR A 523 -6.97 -20.96 1.01
CA THR A 523 -7.41 -19.91 0.08
C THR A 523 -7.05 -20.27 -1.36
N ALA A 524 -5.85 -20.80 -1.61
CA ALA A 524 -5.44 -21.28 -2.94
C ALA A 524 -6.40 -22.36 -3.46
N PHE A 525 -6.79 -23.30 -2.59
CA PHE A 525 -7.76 -24.34 -2.94
C PHE A 525 -9.17 -23.77 -3.18
N LEU A 526 -9.65 -22.91 -2.29
CA LEU A 526 -10.96 -22.25 -2.43
C LEU A 526 -11.07 -21.45 -3.73
N VAL A 527 -9.98 -20.78 -4.14
CA VAL A 527 -9.94 -20.02 -5.39
C VAL A 527 -10.16 -20.93 -6.61
N LEU A 528 -9.69 -22.19 -6.58
CA LEU A 528 -9.96 -23.15 -7.65
C LEU A 528 -11.45 -23.56 -7.74
N LEU A 529 -12.17 -23.52 -6.61
CA LEU A 529 -13.59 -23.86 -6.53
C LEU A 529 -14.51 -22.70 -6.90
N LEU A 530 -13.99 -21.46 -6.98
CA LEU A 530 -14.79 -20.31 -7.36
C LEU A 530 -15.43 -20.51 -8.74
N PRO A 531 -16.72 -20.17 -8.90
CA PRO A 531 -17.42 -20.32 -10.18
C PRO A 531 -16.97 -19.22 -11.16
N TYR A 532 -16.07 -19.57 -12.06
CA TYR A 532 -15.65 -18.72 -13.18
C TYR A 532 -16.58 -18.94 -14.39
N ARG A 533 -16.73 -17.91 -15.24
CA ARG A 533 -17.46 -18.07 -16.51
C ARG A 533 -16.65 -18.99 -17.43
N LYS A 534 -17.34 -19.86 -18.21
CA LYS A 534 -16.68 -20.69 -19.22
C LYS A 534 -15.93 -19.76 -20.20
N GLY A 535 -14.61 -19.98 -20.36
CA GLY A 535 -13.77 -19.20 -21.27
C GLY A 535 -13.10 -17.95 -20.65
N GLU A 536 -13.16 -17.72 -19.31
CA GLU A 536 -12.38 -16.66 -18.65
C GLU A 536 -10.88 -17.02 -18.64
N THR A 537 -10.23 -16.83 -19.78
CA THR A 537 -8.77 -16.80 -19.91
C THR A 537 -8.28 -15.35 -19.88
N THR A 538 -7.01 -15.15 -19.52
CA THR A 538 -6.34 -13.84 -19.54
C THR A 538 -6.23 -13.26 -20.95
#